data_b43b28bf6ce8d160523de1765f4b5f91
#
_entry.id   b43b28bf6ce8d160523de1765f4b5f91
#
_cell.length_a   1.000
_cell.length_b   1.000
_cell.length_c   1.000
_cell.angle_alpha   90.00
_cell.angle_beta   90.00
_cell.angle_gamma   90.00
#
_symmetry.space_group_name_H-M   'P 1'
#
loop_
_entity.id
_entity.type
_entity.pdbx_description
1 polymer ?
#
loop_
_entity_poly.entity_id
_entity_poly.type
_entity_poly.pdbx_seq_one_letter_code
_entity_poly.pdbx_strand_id
1 'polypeptide(L)'
;MKDVKLVIIGCLLFFIGHLLSWFQNNSQFVWDWWKERPLFTVLLFSVPTSLTFWYGMRYAYHGMGDKLWSARFLGFAASYVTFPLLTYLFLGENLFKTKTLLCIALSFCIVGIQIFWK
;
A
#
# COMPACT_ATOMS: atom_id res chain seq x y z
N MET A 1 6.42 16.08 17.02
CA MET A 1 5.17 15.63 17.65
C MET A 1 4.28 15.00 16.59
N LYS A 2 3.64 13.86 16.90
CA LYS A 2 2.76 13.17 15.97
C LYS A 2 1.36 13.77 15.99
N ASP A 3 0.76 13.90 14.82
CA ASP A 3 -0.63 14.31 14.67
C ASP A 3 -1.43 13.10 14.18
N VAL A 4 -2.23 12.52 15.06
CA VAL A 4 -2.99 11.30 14.78
C VAL A 4 -3.97 11.49 13.62
N LYS A 5 -4.60 12.65 13.52
CA LYS A 5 -5.54 12.96 12.44
C LYS A 5 -4.86 12.89 11.07
N LEU A 6 -3.69 13.52 10.95
CA LEU A 6 -2.92 13.50 9.72
C LEU A 6 -2.39 12.11 9.39
N VAL A 7 -1.99 11.35 10.41
CA VAL A 7 -1.57 9.94 10.23
C VAL A 7 -2.70 9.11 9.65
N ILE A 8 -3.92 9.26 10.19
CA ILE A 8 -5.09 8.52 9.71
C ILE A 8 -5.39 8.88 8.25
N ILE A 9 -5.37 10.16 7.90
CA ILE A 9 -5.60 10.61 6.52
C ILE A 9 -4.53 10.01 5.60
N GLY A 10 -3.27 10.07 6.00
CA GLY A 10 -2.18 9.48 5.25
C GLY A 10 -2.35 7.98 5.04
N CYS A 11 -2.73 7.25 6.08
CA CYS A 11 -2.99 5.82 6.00
C CYS A 11 -4.11 5.49 5.03
N LEU A 12 -5.20 6.24 5.07
CA LEU A 12 -6.33 6.03 4.16
C LEU A 12 -5.92 6.28 2.70
N LEU A 13 -5.13 7.32 2.47
CA LEU A 13 -4.62 7.61 1.13
C LEU A 13 -3.65 6.53 0.65
N PHE A 14 -2.76 6.05 1.51
CA PHE A 14 -1.88 4.93 1.16
C PHE A 14 -2.68 3.68 0.84
N PHE A 15 -3.73 3.40 1.60
CA PHE A 15 -4.58 2.24 1.34
C PHE A 15 -5.23 2.35 -0.05
N ILE A 16 -5.79 3.52 -0.37
CA ILE A 16 -6.40 3.77 -1.69
C ILE A 16 -5.33 3.67 -2.79
N GLY A 17 -4.16 4.25 -2.57
CA GLY A 17 -3.06 4.19 -3.53
C GLY A 17 -2.61 2.77 -3.82
N HIS A 18 -2.46 1.95 -2.79
CA HIS A 18 -2.10 0.54 -2.97
C HIS A 18 -3.22 -0.26 -3.62
N LEU A 19 -4.48 0.08 -3.34
CA LEU A 19 -5.63 -0.52 -4.02
C LEU A 19 -5.56 -0.26 -5.53
N LEU A 20 -5.36 0.99 -5.92
CA LEU A 20 -5.23 1.37 -7.32
C LEU A 20 -4.00 0.72 -7.97
N SER A 21 -2.88 0.70 -7.27
CA SER A 21 -1.64 0.09 -7.75
C SER A 21 -1.81 -1.41 -7.96
N TRP A 22 -2.55 -2.08 -7.06
CA TRP A 22 -2.83 -3.51 -7.22
C TRP A 22 -3.58 -3.78 -8.52
N PHE A 23 -4.63 -3.01 -8.80
CA PHE A 23 -5.38 -3.16 -10.04
C PHE A 23 -4.55 -2.80 -11.26
N GLN A 24 -3.71 -1.78 -11.18
CA GLN A 24 -2.82 -1.42 -12.29
C GLN A 24 -1.92 -2.58 -12.69
N ASN A 25 -1.33 -3.26 -11.72
CA ASN A 25 -0.35 -4.31 -11.98
C ASN A 25 -0.98 -5.69 -12.19
N ASN A 26 -2.09 -5.98 -11.53
CA ASN A 26 -2.60 -7.34 -11.40
C ASN A 26 -3.95 -7.59 -12.08
N SER A 27 -4.61 -6.55 -12.59
CA SER A 27 -5.86 -6.71 -13.34
C SER A 27 -5.69 -7.64 -14.54
N GLN A 28 -4.50 -7.66 -15.11
CA GLN A 28 -4.15 -8.54 -16.23
C GLN A 28 -4.27 -10.02 -15.90
N PHE A 29 -4.16 -10.37 -14.62
CA PHE A 29 -4.26 -11.77 -14.16
C PHE A 29 -5.68 -12.17 -13.77
N VAL A 30 -6.58 -11.21 -13.67
CA VAL A 30 -7.98 -11.43 -13.29
C VAL A 30 -8.88 -11.40 -14.51
N TRP A 31 -8.67 -10.43 -15.40
CA TRP A 31 -9.53 -10.20 -16.57
C TRP A 31 -8.69 -10.16 -17.84
N ASP A 32 -9.06 -10.98 -18.83
CA ASP A 32 -8.35 -11.05 -20.11
C ASP A 32 -8.36 -9.73 -20.87
N TRP A 33 -9.41 -8.94 -20.69
CA TRP A 33 -9.52 -7.63 -21.36
C TRP A 33 -8.34 -6.71 -21.03
N TRP A 34 -7.88 -6.70 -19.77
CA TRP A 34 -6.77 -5.86 -19.31
C TRP A 34 -5.41 -6.38 -19.76
N LYS A 35 -5.31 -7.69 -19.95
CA LYS A 35 -4.06 -8.37 -20.28
C LYS A 35 -3.40 -7.83 -21.54
N GLU A 36 -4.21 -7.43 -22.53
CA GLU A 36 -3.69 -7.00 -23.83
C GLU A 36 -3.66 -5.48 -24.00
N ARG A 37 -3.88 -4.73 -22.90
CA ARG A 37 -3.93 -3.28 -22.93
C ARG A 37 -3.03 -2.64 -21.88
N PRO A 38 -1.70 -2.91 -21.94
CA PRO A 38 -0.79 -2.39 -20.91
C PRO A 38 -0.73 -0.87 -20.87
N LEU A 39 -0.68 -0.22 -22.05
CA LEU A 39 -0.60 1.24 -22.09
C LEU A 39 -1.87 1.90 -21.56
N PHE A 40 -3.03 1.36 -21.94
CA PHE A 40 -4.30 1.88 -21.45
C PHE A 40 -4.40 1.75 -19.93
N THR A 41 -4.02 0.59 -19.40
CA THR A 41 -4.05 0.31 -17.95
C THR A 41 -3.13 1.28 -17.20
N VAL A 42 -1.90 1.44 -17.67
CA VAL A 42 -0.93 2.32 -17.02
C VAL A 42 -1.39 3.77 -17.07
N LEU A 43 -1.85 4.24 -18.22
CA LEU A 43 -2.33 5.62 -18.36
C LEU A 43 -3.55 5.90 -17.48
N LEU A 44 -4.46 4.93 -17.37
CA LEU A 44 -5.67 5.09 -16.59
C LEU A 44 -5.39 5.13 -15.08
N PHE A 45 -4.54 4.23 -14.58
CA PHE A 45 -4.29 4.07 -13.14
C PHE A 45 -3.11 4.88 -12.63
N SER A 46 -2.13 5.20 -13.47
CA SER A 46 -0.88 5.83 -13.04
C SER A 46 -1.10 7.21 -12.42
N VAL A 47 -1.90 8.07 -13.05
CA VAL A 47 -2.13 9.42 -12.56
C VAL A 47 -2.88 9.42 -11.22
N PRO A 48 -4.03 8.72 -11.09
CA PRO A 48 -4.71 8.65 -9.79
C PRO A 48 -3.84 8.03 -8.70
N THR A 49 -3.10 6.96 -9.01
CA THR A 49 -2.22 6.28 -8.05
C THR A 49 -1.12 7.22 -7.57
N SER A 50 -0.46 7.89 -8.50
CA SER A 50 0.64 8.81 -8.17
C SER A 50 0.16 9.99 -7.32
N LEU A 51 -0.98 10.58 -7.67
CA LEU A 51 -1.55 11.68 -6.90
C LEU A 51 -1.94 11.24 -5.50
N THR A 52 -2.53 10.05 -5.38
CA THR A 52 -2.94 9.50 -4.09
C THR A 52 -1.73 9.27 -3.18
N PHE A 53 -0.64 8.70 -3.71
CA PHE A 53 0.59 8.51 -2.94
C PHE A 53 1.27 9.83 -2.60
N TRP A 54 1.24 10.80 -3.49
CA TRP A 54 1.84 12.11 -3.25
C TRP A 54 1.17 12.81 -2.06
N TYR A 55 -0.16 12.85 -2.05
CA TYR A 55 -0.92 13.40 -0.93
C TYR A 55 -0.80 12.54 0.33
N GLY A 56 -0.83 11.22 0.18
CA GLY A 56 -0.62 10.31 1.31
C GLY A 56 0.71 10.55 2.01
N MET A 57 1.77 10.72 1.23
CA MET A 57 3.09 11.01 1.78
C MET A 57 3.12 12.37 2.47
N ARG A 58 2.45 13.38 1.92
CA ARG A 58 2.37 14.71 2.54
C ARG A 58 1.75 14.62 3.94
N TYR A 59 0.57 13.99 4.02
CA TYR A 59 -0.13 13.88 5.30
C TYR A 59 0.62 12.99 6.29
N ALA A 60 1.16 11.87 5.82
CA ALA A 60 1.92 10.96 6.67
C ALA A 60 3.20 11.63 7.21
N TYR A 61 3.90 12.36 6.36
CA TYR A 61 5.12 13.06 6.76
C TYR A 61 4.84 14.05 7.89
N HIS A 62 3.87 14.93 7.70
CA HIS A 62 3.51 15.91 8.72
C HIS A 62 2.89 15.24 9.96
N GLY A 63 2.10 14.20 9.75
CA GLY A 63 1.49 13.47 10.86
C GLY A 63 2.49 12.73 11.73
N MET A 64 3.62 12.31 11.15
CA MET A 64 4.69 11.60 11.88
C MET A 64 5.78 12.54 12.44
N GLY A 65 5.47 13.82 12.55
CA GLY A 65 6.42 14.79 13.09
C GLY A 65 7.55 15.14 12.14
N ASP A 66 7.23 15.27 10.87
CA ASP A 66 8.16 15.62 9.78
C ASP A 66 9.30 14.62 9.64
N LYS A 67 8.97 13.33 9.73
CA LYS A 67 9.93 12.23 9.59
C LYS A 67 9.61 11.40 8.36
N LEU A 68 10.48 11.46 7.37
CA LEU A 68 10.28 10.80 6.09
C LEU A 68 10.35 9.28 6.21
N TRP A 69 11.30 8.77 7.01
CA TRP A 69 11.43 7.31 7.21
C TRP A 69 10.15 6.73 7.81
N SER A 70 9.61 7.39 8.83
CA SER A 70 8.36 6.93 9.45
C SER A 70 7.20 6.93 8.47
N ALA A 71 7.08 7.98 7.66
CA ALA A 71 6.05 8.07 6.62
C ALA A 71 6.20 6.96 5.58
N ARG A 72 7.43 6.67 5.16
CA ARG A 72 7.71 5.61 4.18
C ARG A 72 7.29 4.24 4.69
N PHE A 73 7.66 3.90 5.92
CA PHE A 73 7.31 2.60 6.50
C PHE A 73 5.82 2.49 6.83
N LEU A 74 5.16 3.60 7.11
CA LEU A 74 3.70 3.62 7.23
C LEU A 74 3.03 3.21 5.91
N GLY A 75 3.57 3.69 4.78
CA GLY A 75 3.12 3.26 3.45
C GLY A 75 3.31 1.77 3.21
N PHE A 76 4.44 1.21 3.67
CA PHE A 76 4.67 -0.24 3.58
C PHE A 76 3.64 -1.02 4.37
N ALA A 77 3.28 -0.55 5.57
CA ALA A 77 2.27 -1.22 6.39
C ALA A 77 0.93 -1.29 5.66
N ALA A 78 0.52 -0.22 5.00
CA ALA A 78 -0.70 -0.20 4.20
C ALA A 78 -0.65 -1.23 3.06
N SER A 79 0.51 -1.39 2.42
CA SER A 79 0.71 -2.40 1.37
C SER A 79 0.53 -3.83 1.90
N TYR A 80 1.04 -4.11 3.08
CA TYR A 80 0.94 -5.46 3.67
C TYR A 80 -0.48 -5.83 4.08
N VAL A 81 -1.38 -4.87 4.19
CA VAL A 81 -2.80 -5.12 4.40
C VAL A 81 -3.53 -5.25 3.06
N THR A 82 -3.27 -4.33 2.15
CA THR A 82 -4.00 -4.23 0.87
C THR A 82 -3.68 -5.38 -0.07
N PHE A 83 -2.40 -5.70 -0.24
CA PHE A 83 -1.97 -6.72 -1.19
C PHE A 83 -2.52 -8.12 -0.85
N PRO A 84 -2.37 -8.62 0.39
CA PRO A 84 -2.94 -9.94 0.72
C PRO A 84 -4.44 -10.00 0.57
N LEU A 85 -5.14 -8.93 0.96
CA LEU A 85 -6.59 -8.88 0.89
C LEU A 85 -7.09 -8.99 -0.56
N LEU A 86 -6.56 -8.15 -1.45
CA LEU A 86 -6.99 -8.13 -2.85
C LEU A 86 -6.55 -9.39 -3.59
N THR A 87 -5.36 -9.89 -3.31
CA THR A 87 -4.85 -11.12 -3.94
C THR A 87 -5.71 -12.32 -3.56
N TYR A 88 -6.15 -12.40 -2.32
CA TYR A 88 -7.08 -13.45 -1.89
C TYR A 88 -8.45 -13.29 -2.57
N LEU A 89 -8.99 -12.07 -2.57
CA LEU A 89 -10.34 -11.82 -3.10
C LEU A 89 -10.44 -12.05 -4.61
N PHE A 90 -9.45 -11.64 -5.37
CA PHE A 90 -9.53 -11.67 -6.85
C PHE A 90 -8.81 -12.85 -7.48
N LEU A 91 -7.74 -13.35 -6.87
CA LEU A 91 -6.95 -14.47 -7.42
C LEU A 91 -7.06 -15.74 -6.61
N GLY A 92 -7.66 -15.68 -5.42
CA GLY A 92 -7.82 -16.85 -4.57
C GLY A 92 -6.53 -17.37 -3.96
N GLU A 93 -5.43 -16.60 -4.02
CA GLU A 93 -4.18 -17.02 -3.38
C GLU A 93 -4.29 -16.86 -1.88
N ASN A 94 -4.09 -18.00 -1.18
CA ASN A 94 -4.25 -18.05 0.25
C ASN A 94 -3.02 -17.47 0.97
N LEU A 95 -3.25 -16.49 1.83
CA LEU A 95 -2.19 -15.89 2.64
C LEU A 95 -1.84 -16.73 3.89
N PHE A 96 -2.65 -17.74 4.21
CA PHE A 96 -2.51 -18.53 5.45
C PHE A 96 -1.46 -19.62 5.39
N LYS A 97 -0.64 -19.66 4.34
CA LYS A 97 0.52 -20.55 4.32
C LYS A 97 1.57 -20.05 5.32
N THR A 98 2.21 -20.97 6.02
CA THR A 98 3.19 -20.62 7.07
C THR A 98 4.25 -19.66 6.57
N LYS A 99 4.84 -19.89 5.40
CA LYS A 99 5.87 -19.01 4.86
C LYS A 99 5.35 -17.60 4.59
N THR A 100 4.14 -17.47 4.07
CA THR A 100 3.54 -16.17 3.74
C THR A 100 3.20 -15.40 5.02
N LEU A 101 2.60 -16.08 6.00
CA LEU A 101 2.30 -15.46 7.30
C LEU A 101 3.57 -15.01 8.00
N LEU A 102 4.62 -15.82 7.95
CA LEU A 102 5.90 -15.46 8.55
C LEU A 102 6.50 -14.21 7.89
N CYS A 103 6.47 -14.14 6.56
CA CYS A 103 6.95 -12.97 5.83
C CYS A 103 6.16 -11.72 6.18
N ILE A 104 4.84 -11.82 6.27
CA ILE A 104 3.99 -10.69 6.65
C ILE A 104 4.29 -10.26 8.09
N ALA A 105 4.43 -11.20 9.02
CA ALA A 105 4.75 -10.89 10.40
C ALA A 105 6.09 -10.17 10.51
N LEU A 106 7.13 -10.65 9.81
CA LEU A 106 8.44 -9.99 9.79
C LEU A 106 8.36 -8.60 9.18
N SER A 107 7.55 -8.42 8.15
CA SER A 107 7.35 -7.12 7.51
C SER A 107 6.73 -6.12 8.49
N PHE A 108 5.73 -6.53 9.26
CA PHE A 108 5.15 -5.66 10.29
C PHE A 108 6.13 -5.38 11.42
N CYS A 109 7.02 -6.33 11.75
CA CYS A 109 8.08 -6.09 12.73
C CYS A 109 9.03 -4.98 12.24
N ILE A 110 9.40 -5.00 10.97
CA ILE A 110 10.24 -3.95 10.37
C ILE A 110 9.56 -2.59 10.50
N VAL A 111 8.29 -2.50 10.14
CA VAL A 111 7.52 -1.26 10.25
C VAL A 111 7.45 -0.79 11.70
N GLY A 112 7.19 -1.70 12.63
CA GLY A 112 7.11 -1.39 14.05
C GLY A 112 8.42 -0.83 14.60
N ILE A 113 9.53 -1.41 14.22
CA ILE A 113 10.86 -0.92 14.62
C ILE A 113 11.03 0.54 14.16
N GLN A 114 10.73 0.82 12.92
CA GLN A 114 10.94 2.17 12.37
C GLN A 114 10.03 3.22 13.01
N ILE A 115 8.79 2.85 13.33
CA ILE A 115 7.79 3.80 13.83
C ILE A 115 7.92 3.99 15.35
N PHE A 116 8.14 2.92 16.10
CA PHE A 116 8.07 2.95 17.56
C PHE A 116 9.43 3.01 18.28
N TRP A 117 10.50 2.63 17.61
CA TRP A 117 11.84 2.71 18.20
C TRP A 117 12.30 4.17 18.18
N LYS A 118 12.67 4.62 19.36
CA LYS A 118 13.16 6.00 19.52
C LYS A 118 14.68 6.08 19.48
#